data_5c58c27d5a4c9e9695ee7a024371fe40
#
_entry.id   5c58c27d5a4c9e9695ee7a024371fe40
#
_cell.length_a   1.000
_cell.length_b   1.000
_cell.length_c   1.000
_cell.angle_alpha   90.00
_cell.angle_beta   90.00
_cell.angle_gamma   90.00
#
_symmetry.space_group_name_H-M   'P 1'
#
loop_
_entity.id
_entity.type
_entity.pdbx_description
1 polymer ?
#
loop_
_entity_poly.entity_id
_entity_poly.type
_entity_poly.pdbx_seq_one_letter_code
_entity_poly.pdbx_strand_id
1 'polypeptide(L)'
;MPVDHPNLEILGFTVNYDDGTTYEVPVKGTESIEIRIPEDTTYQMTIQFKVKQKNLVGLKYKQEVWAYGMVVRCREVDIGDEFLPSDTPYLVTFAKDTTPKGMMLRGDYNCTSTYYAEDGELFQSPWKLSVTKK
;
A
#
# COMPACT_ATOMS: atom_id res chain seq x y z
N MET A 1 15.84 3.44 4.00
CA MET A 1 14.58 4.21 4.10
C MET A 1 13.72 3.58 5.16
N PRO A 2 13.19 4.34 6.11
CA PRO A 2 12.31 3.78 7.11
C PRO A 2 10.99 3.35 6.47
N VAL A 3 10.50 2.20 6.88
CA VAL A 3 9.18 1.69 6.47
C VAL A 3 8.18 1.79 7.61
N ASP A 4 8.56 2.47 8.66
CA ASP A 4 7.70 2.72 9.82
C ASP A 4 8.03 4.08 10.43
N HIS A 5 7.19 4.48 11.35
CA HIS A 5 7.26 5.72 12.12
C HIS A 5 7.11 5.35 13.59
N PRO A 6 7.67 6.11 14.54
CA PRO A 6 7.52 5.78 15.97
C PRO A 6 6.08 5.56 16.42
N ASN A 7 5.09 6.15 15.72
CA ASN A 7 3.68 6.02 16.06
C ASN A 7 2.87 5.18 15.09
N LEU A 8 3.40 4.84 13.91
CA LEU A 8 2.69 4.05 12.90
C LEU A 8 3.62 2.97 12.37
N GLU A 9 3.22 1.72 12.54
CA GLU A 9 3.96 0.56 12.03
C GLU A 9 3.11 -0.18 11.03
N ILE A 10 3.59 -0.30 9.80
CA ILE A 10 2.92 -1.09 8.77
C ILE A 10 3.43 -2.53 8.86
N LEU A 11 2.53 -3.46 9.14
CA LEU A 11 2.88 -4.87 9.29
C LEU A 11 2.89 -5.59 7.95
N GLY A 12 1.91 -5.32 7.11
CA GLY A 12 1.80 -5.97 5.82
C GLY A 12 0.56 -5.56 5.05
N PHE A 13 0.44 -6.12 3.86
CA PHE A 13 -0.73 -5.96 3.01
C PHE A 13 -1.27 -7.33 2.63
N THR A 14 -2.57 -7.41 2.38
CA THR A 14 -3.20 -8.57 1.77
C THR A 14 -3.84 -8.12 0.47
N VAL A 15 -3.53 -8.79 -0.63
CA VAL A 15 -4.17 -8.56 -1.92
C VAL A 15 -5.32 -9.55 -2.03
N ASN A 16 -6.54 -9.03 -2.14
CA ASN A 16 -7.76 -9.84 -2.22
C ASN A 16 -8.29 -9.80 -3.65
N TYR A 17 -8.26 -10.93 -4.35
CA TYR A 17 -8.75 -11.02 -5.72
C TYR A 17 -10.25 -11.27 -5.74
N ASP A 18 -10.91 -10.89 -6.84
CA ASP A 18 -12.35 -11.05 -6.99
C ASP A 18 -12.79 -12.53 -6.95
N ASP A 19 -11.90 -13.48 -7.29
CA ASP A 19 -12.21 -14.90 -7.22
C ASP A 19 -12.15 -15.49 -5.81
N GLY A 20 -11.85 -14.67 -4.81
CA GLY A 20 -11.78 -15.11 -3.41
C GLY A 20 -10.39 -15.54 -2.97
N THR A 21 -9.41 -15.63 -3.87
CA THR A 21 -8.04 -15.95 -3.47
C THR A 21 -7.36 -14.71 -2.87
N THR A 22 -6.37 -14.93 -2.02
CA THR A 22 -5.63 -13.87 -1.36
C THR A 22 -4.13 -14.09 -1.50
N TYR A 23 -3.39 -13.00 -1.38
CA TYR A 23 -1.93 -13.00 -1.48
C TYR A 23 -1.39 -12.05 -0.41
N GLU A 24 -0.59 -12.57 0.51
CA GLU A 24 -0.05 -11.77 1.62
C GLU A 24 1.31 -11.19 1.26
N VAL A 25 1.51 -9.91 1.61
CA VAL A 25 2.74 -9.18 1.36
C VAL A 25 3.25 -8.65 2.70
N PRO A 26 4.24 -9.31 3.32
CA PRO A 26 4.80 -8.81 4.57
C PRO A 26 5.61 -7.53 4.31
N VAL A 27 5.51 -6.57 5.22
CA VAL A 27 6.26 -5.31 5.17
C VAL A 27 7.27 -5.26 6.30
N LYS A 28 6.83 -5.54 7.52
CA LYS A 28 7.71 -5.52 8.68
C LYS A 28 8.81 -6.60 8.56
N GLY A 29 10.05 -6.18 8.70
CA GLY A 29 11.19 -7.09 8.60
C GLY A 29 11.59 -7.42 7.17
N THR A 30 10.99 -6.79 6.17
CA THR A 30 11.28 -7.01 4.75
C THR A 30 12.11 -5.85 4.21
N GLU A 31 13.28 -6.16 3.64
CA GLU A 31 14.15 -5.13 3.07
C GLU A 31 13.60 -4.53 1.79
N SER A 32 12.95 -5.36 0.98
CA SER A 32 12.44 -4.96 -0.32
C SER A 32 11.03 -5.49 -0.49
N ILE A 33 10.08 -4.58 -0.65
CA ILE A 33 8.68 -4.94 -0.83
C ILE A 33 8.40 -5.05 -2.32
N GLU A 34 7.90 -6.22 -2.75
CA GLU A 34 7.51 -6.47 -4.12
C GLU A 34 6.13 -7.08 -4.16
N ILE A 35 5.23 -6.48 -4.94
CA ILE A 35 3.87 -6.97 -5.12
C ILE A 35 3.69 -7.35 -6.58
N ARG A 36 3.29 -8.60 -6.83
CA ARG A 36 3.05 -9.11 -8.17
C ARG A 36 1.56 -9.32 -8.38
N ILE A 37 1.02 -8.67 -9.39
CA ILE A 37 -0.40 -8.79 -9.72
C ILE A 37 -0.52 -9.02 -11.23
N PRO A 38 -1.31 -10.03 -11.66
CA PRO A 38 -1.53 -10.22 -13.10
C PRO A 38 -2.20 -9.01 -13.74
N GLU A 39 -1.96 -8.81 -15.02
CA GLU A 39 -2.64 -7.75 -15.76
C GLU A 39 -4.15 -8.00 -15.82
N ASP A 40 -4.92 -6.94 -16.07
CA ASP A 40 -6.37 -7.00 -16.24
C ASP A 40 -7.05 -7.77 -15.08
N THR A 41 -6.63 -7.46 -13.86
CA THR A 41 -7.10 -8.14 -12.66
C THR A 41 -7.63 -7.11 -11.67
N THR A 42 -8.86 -7.35 -11.18
CA THR A 42 -9.48 -6.52 -10.17
C THR A 42 -9.20 -7.10 -8.79
N TYR A 43 -8.80 -6.24 -7.88
CA TYR A 43 -8.39 -6.64 -6.53
C TYR A 43 -8.70 -5.54 -5.52
N GLN A 44 -8.66 -5.91 -4.25
CA GLN A 44 -8.68 -4.96 -3.13
C GLN A 44 -7.48 -5.23 -2.25
N MET A 45 -6.88 -4.16 -1.72
CA MET A 45 -5.82 -4.29 -0.74
C MET A 45 -6.35 -4.06 0.65
N THR A 46 -5.91 -4.89 1.59
CA THR A 46 -6.11 -4.69 3.01
C THR A 46 -4.77 -4.34 3.64
N ILE A 47 -4.69 -3.20 4.31
CA ILE A 47 -3.50 -2.81 5.06
C ILE A 47 -3.65 -3.27 6.51
N GLN A 48 -2.56 -3.83 7.06
CA GLN A 48 -2.48 -4.18 8.48
C GLN A 48 -1.43 -3.30 9.15
N PHE A 49 -1.82 -2.58 10.20
CA PHE A 49 -0.92 -1.64 10.86
C PHE A 49 -1.22 -1.52 12.35
N LYS A 50 -0.25 -0.97 13.08
CA LYS A 50 -0.39 -0.65 14.50
C LYS A 50 -0.17 0.82 14.74
N VAL A 51 -0.90 1.38 15.69
CA VAL A 51 -0.67 2.71 16.25
C VAL A 51 -0.11 2.52 17.65
N LYS A 52 1.03 3.16 17.95
CA LYS A 52 1.83 2.80 19.13
C LYS A 52 1.76 3.81 20.29
N GLN A 53 1.85 5.10 20.04
CA GLN A 53 2.09 6.08 21.08
C GLN A 53 0.94 7.04 21.33
N LYS A 54 0.37 7.60 20.29
CA LYS A 54 -0.71 8.59 20.38
C LYS A 54 -1.71 8.39 19.24
N ASN A 55 -2.89 8.97 19.40
CA ASN A 55 -3.93 8.89 18.38
C ASN A 55 -3.41 9.41 17.04
N LEU A 56 -3.78 8.71 15.96
CA LEU A 56 -3.58 9.18 14.60
C LEU A 56 -4.91 9.67 14.06
N VAL A 57 -4.96 10.93 13.67
CA VAL A 57 -6.18 11.57 13.15
C VAL A 57 -5.99 11.86 11.67
N GLY A 58 -6.99 11.48 10.87
CA GLY A 58 -6.98 11.75 9.44
C GLY A 58 -5.91 10.97 8.68
N LEU A 59 -5.75 9.69 8.99
CA LEU A 59 -4.73 8.87 8.34
C LEU A 59 -5.06 8.67 6.86
N LYS A 60 -4.14 9.06 5.99
CA LYS A 60 -4.27 8.97 4.54
C LYS A 60 -3.04 8.32 3.93
N TYR A 61 -3.23 7.78 2.74
CA TYR A 61 -2.22 7.07 1.99
C TYR A 61 -2.20 7.59 0.56
N LYS A 62 -1.02 7.94 0.08
CA LYS A 62 -0.83 8.35 -1.31
C LYS A 62 0.12 7.38 -1.99
N GLN A 63 -0.30 6.83 -3.11
CA GLN A 63 0.48 5.90 -3.91
C GLN A 63 0.87 6.56 -5.23
N GLU A 64 2.17 6.58 -5.50
CA GLU A 64 2.68 7.05 -6.79
C GLU A 64 3.34 5.88 -7.49
N VAL A 65 2.97 5.66 -8.76
CA VAL A 65 3.56 4.62 -9.61
C VAL A 65 4.40 5.31 -10.66
N TRP A 66 5.66 4.92 -10.75
CA TRP A 66 6.65 5.54 -11.62
C TRP A 66 7.04 4.62 -12.76
N ALA A 67 7.15 5.17 -13.97
CA ALA A 67 7.71 4.50 -15.13
C ALA A 67 8.43 5.54 -15.99
N TYR A 68 9.59 5.17 -16.53
CA TYR A 68 10.38 6.04 -17.38
C TYR A 68 10.71 7.39 -16.73
N GLY A 69 10.94 7.39 -15.42
CA GLY A 69 11.28 8.61 -14.67
C GLY A 69 10.12 9.55 -14.41
N MET A 70 8.88 9.12 -14.67
CA MET A 70 7.69 9.95 -14.49
C MET A 70 6.65 9.24 -13.66
N VAL A 71 5.83 10.00 -12.94
CA VAL A 71 4.64 9.47 -12.27
C VAL A 71 3.60 9.17 -13.34
N VAL A 72 3.30 7.89 -13.53
CA VAL A 72 2.29 7.45 -14.51
C VAL A 72 0.92 7.23 -13.87
N ARG A 73 0.87 7.16 -12.54
CA ARG A 73 -0.38 7.01 -11.82
C ARG A 73 -0.20 7.51 -10.39
N CYS A 74 -1.24 8.16 -9.87
CA CYS A 74 -1.30 8.62 -8.50
C CYS A 74 -2.66 8.24 -7.91
N ARG A 75 -2.65 7.70 -6.69
CA ARG A 75 -3.88 7.30 -6.01
C ARG A 75 -3.81 7.75 -4.56
N GLU A 76 -4.89 8.35 -4.07
CA GLU A 76 -5.03 8.70 -2.67
C GLU A 76 -6.14 7.87 -2.04
N VAL A 77 -5.90 7.41 -0.82
CA VAL A 77 -6.85 6.62 -0.05
C VAL A 77 -6.97 7.21 1.34
N ASP A 78 -8.20 7.47 1.77
CA ASP A 78 -8.49 7.87 3.13
C ASP A 78 -8.63 6.58 3.95
N ILE A 79 -7.68 6.34 4.86
CA ILE A 79 -7.67 5.10 5.64
C ILE A 79 -8.67 5.17 6.79
N GLY A 80 -8.78 6.31 7.44
CA GLY A 80 -9.76 6.48 8.52
C GLY A 80 -9.58 7.78 9.28
N ASP A 81 -10.60 8.14 10.05
CA ASP A 81 -10.66 9.42 10.74
C ASP A 81 -9.79 9.47 11.98
N GLU A 82 -9.78 8.39 12.76
CA GLU A 82 -8.99 8.36 14.00
C GLU A 82 -8.68 6.93 14.40
N PHE A 83 -7.44 6.69 14.82
CA PHE A 83 -6.99 5.40 15.35
C PHE A 83 -6.27 5.62 16.67
N LEU A 84 -6.70 4.89 17.70
CA LEU A 84 -6.10 4.93 19.02
C LEU A 84 -4.93 3.95 19.12
N PRO A 85 -3.93 4.22 19.98
CA PRO A 85 -2.88 3.23 20.23
C PRO A 85 -3.48 1.91 20.70
N SER A 86 -2.96 0.80 20.17
CA SER A 86 -3.48 -0.54 20.50
C SER A 86 -2.41 -1.57 20.23
N ASP A 87 -2.39 -2.62 21.05
CA ASP A 87 -1.55 -3.79 20.80
C ASP A 87 -2.13 -4.68 19.70
N THR A 88 -3.42 -4.53 19.42
CA THR A 88 -4.09 -5.27 18.34
C THR A 88 -3.99 -4.49 17.05
N PRO A 89 -3.49 -5.10 15.96
CA PRO A 89 -3.40 -4.42 14.68
C PRO A 89 -4.77 -4.04 14.13
N TYR A 90 -4.79 -2.93 13.39
CA TYR A 90 -5.95 -2.52 12.60
C TYR A 90 -5.86 -3.13 11.21
N LEU A 91 -7.03 -3.43 10.64
CA LEU A 91 -7.17 -3.91 9.26
C LEU A 91 -8.12 -2.97 8.53
N VAL A 92 -7.68 -2.40 7.42
CA VAL A 92 -8.51 -1.52 6.59
C VAL A 92 -8.41 -1.97 5.14
N THR A 93 -9.54 -2.17 4.49
CA THR A 93 -9.59 -2.61 3.09
C THR A 93 -9.89 -1.41 2.21
N PHE A 94 -9.03 -1.19 1.20
CA PHE A 94 -9.17 -0.09 0.26
C PHE A 94 -10.23 -0.43 -0.79
N ALA A 95 -10.69 0.59 -1.51
CA ALA A 95 -11.60 0.40 -2.64
C ALA A 95 -10.93 -0.45 -3.73
N LYS A 96 -11.76 -1.09 -4.56
CA LYS A 96 -11.27 -1.94 -5.66
C LYS A 96 -10.43 -1.15 -6.65
N ASP A 97 -9.44 -1.82 -7.20
CA ASP A 97 -8.58 -1.30 -8.23
C ASP A 97 -8.36 -2.39 -9.29
N THR A 98 -7.94 -1.99 -10.48
CA THR A 98 -7.70 -2.93 -11.57
C THR A 98 -6.35 -2.65 -12.20
N THR A 99 -5.54 -3.69 -12.40
CA THR A 99 -4.26 -3.55 -13.09
C THR A 99 -4.49 -3.28 -14.57
N PRO A 100 -3.59 -2.53 -15.23
CA PRO A 100 -3.69 -2.29 -16.66
C PRO A 100 -3.53 -3.60 -17.44
N LYS A 101 -3.99 -3.62 -18.69
CA LYS A 101 -3.82 -4.78 -19.55
C LYS A 101 -3.05 -4.39 -20.81
N GLY A 102 -2.41 -5.38 -21.39
CA GLY A 102 -1.67 -5.22 -22.64
C GLY A 102 -0.18 -5.44 -22.45
N MET A 103 0.45 -5.98 -23.48
CA MET A 103 1.87 -6.34 -23.46
C MET A 103 2.77 -5.16 -23.10
N MET A 104 2.43 -3.96 -23.55
CA MET A 104 3.22 -2.76 -23.32
C MET A 104 3.18 -2.29 -21.87
N LEU A 105 2.19 -2.74 -21.09
CA LEU A 105 1.99 -2.30 -19.71
C LEU A 105 2.41 -3.35 -18.68
N ARG A 106 2.88 -4.51 -19.15
CA ARG A 106 3.49 -5.51 -18.27
C ARG A 106 4.89 -5.07 -17.89
N GLY A 107 5.33 -5.50 -16.73
CA GLY A 107 6.69 -5.24 -16.27
C GLY A 107 6.72 -4.69 -14.86
N ASP A 108 7.87 -4.16 -14.49
CA ASP A 108 8.12 -3.68 -13.15
C ASP A 108 7.98 -2.17 -13.08
N TYR A 109 7.30 -1.70 -12.03
CA TYR A 109 7.13 -0.28 -11.75
C TYR A 109 7.67 0.02 -10.37
N ASN A 110 8.40 1.12 -10.25
CA ASN A 110 8.82 1.62 -8.94
C ASN A 110 7.68 2.43 -8.35
N CYS A 111 7.35 2.14 -7.10
CA CYS A 111 6.24 2.80 -6.43
C CYS A 111 6.71 3.43 -5.14
N THR A 112 6.04 4.48 -4.72
CA THR A 112 6.26 5.13 -3.43
C THR A 112 4.93 5.30 -2.74
N SER A 113 4.84 4.81 -1.51
CA SER A 113 3.69 5.02 -0.65
C SER A 113 4.05 6.08 0.37
N THR A 114 3.22 7.12 0.48
CA THR A 114 3.40 8.16 1.47
C THR A 114 2.22 8.14 2.42
N TYR A 115 2.52 8.10 3.72
CA TYR A 115 1.51 8.09 4.77
C TYR A 115 1.42 9.47 5.40
N TYR A 116 0.20 9.97 5.55
CA TYR A 116 -0.10 11.29 6.10
C TYR A 116 -1.09 11.18 7.26
N ALA A 117 -0.99 12.10 8.19
CA ALA A 117 -2.03 12.35 9.17
C ALA A 117 -2.32 13.86 9.17
N GLU A 118 -3.21 14.33 10.05
CA GLU A 118 -3.58 15.76 10.05
C GLU A 118 -2.37 16.67 10.25
N ASP A 119 -1.31 16.18 10.93
CA ASP A 119 -0.09 16.97 11.19
C ASP A 119 0.87 16.98 9.99
N GLY A 120 0.57 16.24 8.92
CA GLY A 120 1.38 16.20 7.72
C GLY A 120 1.94 14.82 7.41
N GLU A 121 3.01 14.78 6.62
CA GLU A 121 3.64 13.54 6.18
C GLU A 121 4.31 12.82 7.34
N LEU A 122 4.06 11.50 7.46
CA LEU A 122 4.68 10.67 8.47
C LEU A 122 5.96 10.02 7.94
N PHE A 123 5.85 9.28 6.82
CA PHE A 123 7.02 8.65 6.18
C PHE A 123 6.65 8.17 4.79
N GLN A 124 7.69 7.84 4.01
CA GLN A 124 7.54 7.25 2.68
C GLN A 124 8.08 5.82 2.70
N SER A 125 7.44 4.96 1.93
CA SER A 125 7.84 3.57 1.79
C SER A 125 7.96 3.23 0.31
N PRO A 126 9.17 2.95 -0.21
CA PRO A 126 9.35 2.52 -1.59
C PRO A 126 9.03 1.04 -1.73
N TRP A 127 8.48 0.68 -2.89
CA TRP A 127 8.17 -0.71 -3.21
C TRP A 127 8.14 -0.92 -4.72
N LYS A 128 8.03 -2.15 -5.14
CA LYS A 128 7.97 -2.51 -6.56
C LYS A 128 6.66 -3.22 -6.87
N LEU A 129 6.01 -2.77 -7.93
CA LEU A 129 4.84 -3.44 -8.49
C LEU A 129 5.29 -4.17 -9.75
N SER A 130 4.97 -5.46 -9.84
CA SER A 130 5.24 -6.25 -11.03
C SER A 130 3.90 -6.66 -11.64
N VAL A 131 3.61 -6.16 -12.83
CA VAL A 131 2.40 -6.52 -13.57
C VAL A 131 2.77 -7.66 -14.52
N THR A 132 2.21 -8.83 -14.26
CA THR A 132 2.56 -10.06 -14.97
C THR A 132 1.52 -10.42 -16.02
N LYS A 133 1.86 -11.38 -16.87
CA LYS A 133 0.90 -11.92 -17.83
C LYS A 133 -0.22 -12.62 -17.07
N LYS A 134 -1.43 -12.40 -17.53
CA LYS A 134 -2.62 -13.01 -16.93
C LYS A 134 -2.73 -14.49 -17.29
#